data_90286b749681b95c460693be2387ec1b
#
_entry.id   90286b749681b95c460693be2387ec1b
#
_cell.length_a   1.000
_cell.length_b   1.000
_cell.length_c   1.000
_cell.angle_alpha   90.00
_cell.angle_beta   90.00
_cell.angle_gamma   90.00
#
_symmetry.space_group_name_H-M   'P 1'
#
loop_
_entity.id
_entity.type
_entity.pdbx_description
1 polymer ?
#
loop_
_entity_poly.entity_id
_entity_poly.type
_entity_poly.pdbx_seq_one_letter_code
_entity_poly.pdbx_strand_id
1 'polypeptide(L)'
;NKYSTRSTSVENEAFILILSDNNQKIENVSVIIDQTDEYVYPVVFPQKRAIRMKPIVTTPGSKNVKVIYLDRIVFDQNILLGHGETRKIMVR
;
A
#
# COMPACT_ATOMS: atom_id res chain seq x y z
N ASN A 1 28.02 9.75 5.51
CA ASN A 1 27.40 10.63 6.48
C ASN A 1 25.90 10.36 6.53
N LYS A 2 25.21 11.00 7.44
CA LYS A 2 23.81 10.69 7.69
C LYS A 2 22.88 11.05 6.51
N TYR A 3 23.27 11.99 5.67
CA TYR A 3 22.45 12.36 4.52
C TYR A 3 22.53 11.27 3.45
N SER A 4 23.70 10.75 3.21
CA SER A 4 23.86 9.64 2.27
C SER A 4 23.07 8.43 2.71
N THR A 5 23.11 8.10 4.00
CA THR A 5 22.39 6.97 4.51
C THR A 5 20.89 7.14 4.30
N ARG A 6 20.39 8.36 4.57
CA ARG A 6 18.96 8.63 4.41
C ARG A 6 18.53 8.50 2.95
N SER A 7 19.31 9.05 2.02
CA SER A 7 19.00 8.94 0.61
C SER A 7 19.03 7.49 0.14
N THR A 8 19.99 6.72 0.58
CA THR A 8 20.09 5.30 0.24
C THR A 8 18.87 4.56 0.73
N SER A 9 18.41 4.86 1.95
CA SER A 9 17.24 4.21 2.52
C SER A 9 16.00 4.47 1.65
N VAL A 10 15.78 5.73 1.24
CA VAL A 10 14.65 6.09 0.40
C VAL A 10 14.74 5.39 -0.95
N GLU A 11 15.93 5.30 -1.53
CA GLU A 11 16.13 4.66 -2.83
C GLU A 11 15.84 3.16 -2.78
N ASN A 12 15.98 2.55 -1.61
CA ASN A 12 15.76 1.12 -1.44
C ASN A 12 14.36 0.80 -0.94
N GLU A 13 13.47 1.76 -1.01
CA GLU A 13 12.10 1.57 -0.54
C GLU A 13 11.10 1.88 -1.64
N ALA A 14 9.95 1.26 -1.53
CA ALA A 14 8.78 1.58 -2.33
C ALA A 14 7.58 1.61 -1.40
N PHE A 15 6.47 2.20 -1.87
CA PHE A 15 5.33 2.47 -1.00
C PHE A 15 4.04 2.06 -1.71
N ILE A 16 3.14 1.45 -0.94
CA ILE A 16 1.82 1.08 -1.43
C ILE A 16 0.80 1.86 -0.61
N LEU A 17 -0.03 2.64 -1.28
CA LEU A 17 -1.04 3.45 -0.63
C LEU A 17 -2.42 2.92 -1.01
N ILE A 18 -3.16 2.42 -0.02
CA ILE A 18 -4.48 1.84 -0.25
C ILE A 18 -5.52 2.93 -0.02
N LEU A 19 -6.41 3.10 -0.98
CA LEU A 19 -7.45 4.13 -0.91
C LEU A 19 -8.79 3.53 -1.29
N SER A 20 -9.85 4.10 -0.74
CA SER A 20 -11.20 3.72 -1.10
C SER A 20 -11.62 4.37 -2.43
N ASP A 21 -12.34 3.63 -3.24
CA ASP A 21 -12.72 4.07 -4.60
C ASP A 21 -14.15 4.60 -4.67
N ASN A 22 -14.80 4.87 -3.54
CA ASN A 22 -16.22 5.26 -3.58
C ASN A 22 -16.54 6.57 -2.86
N ASN A 23 -15.54 7.44 -2.71
CA ASN A 23 -15.70 8.75 -2.04
C ASN A 23 -16.02 8.64 -0.55
N GLN A 24 -16.06 7.45 0.01
CA GLN A 24 -16.35 7.24 1.42
C GLN A 24 -15.29 6.34 2.01
N LYS A 25 -15.04 6.51 3.31
CA LYS A 25 -14.14 5.60 4.00
C LYS A 25 -14.77 4.21 4.07
N ILE A 26 -13.92 3.19 4.07
CA ILE A 26 -14.31 1.81 4.31
C ILE A 26 -13.52 1.30 5.50
N GLU A 27 -13.97 0.19 6.09
CA GLU A 27 -13.40 -0.29 7.35
C GLU A 27 -12.94 -1.73 7.22
N ASN A 28 -11.95 -2.09 8.05
CA ASN A 28 -11.48 -3.46 8.21
C ASN A 28 -10.98 -4.05 6.90
N VAL A 29 -9.96 -3.42 6.35
CA VAL A 29 -9.33 -3.85 5.10
C VAL A 29 -8.01 -4.53 5.43
N SER A 30 -7.79 -5.72 4.88
CA SER A 30 -6.54 -6.46 5.05
C SER A 30 -5.75 -6.42 3.76
N VAL A 31 -4.45 -6.20 3.86
CA VAL A 31 -3.55 -6.19 2.70
C VAL A 31 -2.45 -7.19 2.97
N ILE A 32 -2.24 -8.11 2.04
CA ILE A 32 -1.21 -9.15 2.17
C ILE A 32 -0.21 -8.98 1.05
N ILE A 33 1.05 -8.77 1.42
CA ILE A 33 2.15 -8.58 0.47
C ILE A 33 2.95 -9.88 0.39
N ASP A 34 3.16 -10.36 -0.83
CA ASP A 34 3.97 -11.57 -1.10
C ASP A 34 3.49 -12.75 -0.27
N GLN A 35 2.16 -12.82 -0.02
CA GLN A 35 1.48 -13.94 0.62
C GLN A 35 1.84 -14.16 2.10
N THR A 36 2.67 -13.30 2.68
CA THR A 36 3.11 -13.49 4.06
C THR A 36 2.91 -12.27 4.95
N ASP A 37 3.14 -11.06 4.44
CA ASP A 37 3.15 -9.86 5.26
C ASP A 37 1.76 -9.23 5.26
N GLU A 38 1.07 -9.33 6.39
CA GLU A 38 -0.29 -8.82 6.51
C GLU A 38 -0.33 -7.47 7.22
N TYR A 39 -1.10 -6.55 6.64
CA TYR A 39 -1.34 -5.22 7.21
C TYR A 39 -2.84 -5.03 7.32
N VAL A 40 -3.32 -4.68 8.51
CA VAL A 40 -4.75 -4.48 8.76
C VAL A 40 -5.01 -3.01 8.96
N TYR A 41 -5.91 -2.46 8.16
CA TYR A 41 -6.32 -1.07 8.26
C TYR A 41 -7.73 -1.02 8.85
N PRO A 42 -7.89 -0.49 10.06
CA PRO A 42 -9.24 -0.29 10.61
C PRO A 42 -10.08 0.62 9.74
N VAL A 43 -9.45 1.61 9.12
CA VAL A 43 -10.13 2.58 8.25
C VAL A 43 -9.27 2.83 7.02
N VAL A 44 -9.90 2.82 5.85
CA VAL A 44 -9.26 3.22 4.58
C VAL A 44 -10.04 4.40 4.03
N PHE A 45 -9.33 5.49 3.78
CA PHE A 45 -9.93 6.75 3.35
C PHE A 45 -9.94 6.85 1.83
N PRO A 46 -10.86 7.67 1.26
CA PRO A 46 -10.87 7.92 -0.18
C PRO A 46 -9.74 8.87 -0.60
N GLN A 47 -9.56 9.02 -1.91
CA GLN A 47 -8.50 9.84 -2.51
C GLN A 47 -8.44 11.24 -1.92
N LYS A 48 -9.58 11.88 -1.71
CA LYS A 48 -9.60 13.26 -1.20
C LYS A 48 -9.10 13.39 0.23
N ARG A 49 -8.94 12.25 0.93
CA ARG A 49 -8.39 12.21 2.29
C ARG A 49 -7.15 11.32 2.34
N ALA A 50 -6.46 11.19 1.24
CA ALA A 50 -5.30 10.29 1.15
C ALA A 50 -4.23 10.62 2.20
N ILE A 51 -4.14 11.88 2.61
CA ILE A 51 -3.15 12.30 3.61
C ILE A 51 -3.37 11.61 4.96
N ARG A 52 -4.57 11.09 5.21
CA ARG A 52 -4.85 10.37 6.45
C ARG A 52 -4.38 8.92 6.42
N MET A 53 -3.98 8.44 5.24
CA MET A 53 -3.52 7.05 5.09
C MET A 53 -2.02 6.96 5.26
N LYS A 54 -1.61 5.88 5.93
CA LYS A 54 -0.20 5.54 6.07
C LYS A 54 0.15 4.54 4.98
N PRO A 55 1.14 4.82 4.14
CA PRO A 55 1.52 3.85 3.12
C PRO A 55 2.20 2.64 3.73
N ILE A 56 2.09 1.51 3.05
CA ILE A 56 2.87 0.32 3.38
C ILE A 56 4.26 0.52 2.79
N VAL A 57 5.29 0.38 3.61
CA VAL A 57 6.67 0.48 3.17
C VAL A 57 7.15 -0.91 2.80
N THR A 58 7.67 -1.07 1.61
CA THR A 58 8.18 -2.35 1.13
C THR A 58 9.44 -2.09 0.28
N THR A 59 9.96 -3.14 -0.33
CA THR A 59 11.13 -3.01 -1.21
C THR A 59 10.70 -2.87 -2.65
N PRO A 60 11.54 -2.26 -3.51
CA PRO A 60 11.26 -2.22 -4.95
C PRO A 60 11.27 -3.61 -5.55
N GLY A 61 10.71 -3.73 -6.74
CA GLY A 61 10.68 -4.97 -7.49
C GLY A 61 9.27 -5.52 -7.60
N SER A 62 9.19 -6.78 -7.99
CA SER A 62 7.92 -7.46 -8.21
C SER A 62 7.32 -7.87 -6.87
N LYS A 63 6.05 -7.53 -6.66
CA LYS A 63 5.31 -7.83 -5.43
C LYS A 63 3.93 -8.36 -5.78
N ASN A 64 3.50 -9.38 -5.06
CA ASN A 64 2.10 -9.78 -5.09
C ASN A 64 1.35 -8.99 -4.03
N VAL A 65 0.26 -8.33 -4.42
CA VAL A 65 -0.57 -7.56 -3.50
C VAL A 65 -1.98 -8.12 -3.54
N LYS A 66 -2.46 -8.54 -2.38
CA LYS A 66 -3.82 -9.05 -2.22
C LYS A 66 -4.53 -8.19 -1.20
N VAL A 67 -5.73 -7.72 -1.54
CA VAL A 67 -6.54 -6.90 -0.64
C VAL A 67 -7.85 -7.63 -0.37
N ILE A 68 -8.21 -7.75 0.89
CA ILE A 68 -9.42 -8.43 1.34
C ILE A 68 -10.30 -7.41 2.05
N TYR A 69 -11.56 -7.36 1.61
CA TYR A 69 -12.56 -6.47 2.18
C TYR A 69 -13.90 -7.20 2.18
N LEU A 70 -14.58 -7.19 3.32
CA LEU A 70 -15.86 -7.90 3.51
C LEU A 70 -15.72 -9.37 3.17
N ASP A 71 -14.64 -9.99 3.66
CA ASP A 71 -14.34 -11.41 3.46
C ASP A 71 -14.21 -11.82 2.00
N ARG A 72 -13.91 -10.85 1.11
CA ARG A 72 -13.70 -11.11 -0.30
C ARG A 72 -12.38 -10.52 -0.75
N ILE A 73 -11.76 -11.18 -1.72
CA ILE A 73 -10.57 -10.64 -2.36
C ILE A 73 -11.06 -9.59 -3.37
N VAL A 74 -10.72 -8.33 -3.11
CA VAL A 74 -11.14 -7.22 -3.97
C VAL A 74 -10.00 -6.75 -4.89
N PHE A 75 -8.79 -7.21 -4.63
CA PHE A 75 -7.63 -6.92 -5.47
C PHE A 75 -6.61 -8.03 -5.26
N ASP A 76 -6.06 -8.56 -6.35
CA ASP A 76 -5.02 -9.60 -6.26
C ASP A 76 -4.20 -9.55 -7.53
N GLN A 77 -3.07 -8.86 -7.48
CA GLN A 77 -2.23 -8.66 -8.65
C GLN A 77 -0.76 -8.66 -8.29
N ASN A 78 0.06 -9.04 -9.25
CA ASN A 78 1.49 -8.84 -9.19
C ASN A 78 1.79 -7.46 -9.78
N ILE A 79 2.48 -6.63 -9.02
CA ILE A 79 2.83 -5.28 -9.46
C ILE A 79 4.35 -5.12 -9.41
N LEU A 80 4.85 -4.22 -10.25
CA LEU A 80 6.27 -3.89 -10.28
C LEU A 80 6.44 -2.51 -9.69
N LEU A 81 7.20 -2.42 -8.60
CA LEU A 81 7.44 -1.16 -7.90
C LEU A 81 8.84 -0.66 -8.19
N GLY A 82 8.93 0.61 -8.60
CA GLY A 82 10.21 1.27 -8.78
C GLY A 82 10.78 1.77 -7.46
N HIS A 83 12.05 2.15 -7.49
CA HIS A 83 12.72 2.73 -6.34
C HIS A 83 12.08 4.06 -5.98
N GLY A 84 11.66 4.21 -4.73
CA GLY A 84 11.02 5.43 -4.26
C GLY A 84 9.60 5.64 -4.75
N GLU A 85 9.05 4.70 -5.50
CA GLU A 85 7.71 4.82 -6.05
C GLU A 85 6.65 4.67 -4.97
N THR A 86 5.58 5.47 -5.08
CA THR A 86 4.35 5.26 -4.31
C THR A 86 3.27 4.80 -5.27
N ARG A 87 2.80 3.58 -5.11
CA ARG A 87 1.73 3.04 -5.95
C ARG A 87 0.41 3.13 -5.21
N LYS A 88 -0.55 3.81 -5.82
CA LYS A 88 -1.92 3.90 -5.26
C LYS A 88 -2.72 2.70 -5.75
N ILE A 89 -3.45 2.08 -4.83
CA ILE A 89 -4.37 0.98 -5.14
C ILE A 89 -5.74 1.38 -4.63
N MET A 90 -6.70 1.46 -5.54
CA MET A 90 -8.07 1.86 -5.22
C MET A 90 -8.89 0.60 -5.00
N VAL A 91 -9.62 0.54 -3.88
CA VAL A 91 -10.41 -0.64 -3.52
C VAL A 91 -11.82 -0.26 -3.12
N ARG A 92 -12.74 -1.22 -3.25
CA ARG A 92 -14.12 -1.04 -2.82
C ARG A 92 -14.82 -2.38 -2.54
#